data_ed8f829b90510e287a196afe27e6ec6c
#
_entry.id   ed8f829b90510e287a196afe27e6ec6c
#
_cell.length_a   1.000
_cell.length_b   1.000
_cell.length_c   1.000
_cell.angle_alpha   90.00
_cell.angle_beta   90.00
_cell.angle_gamma   90.00
#
_symmetry.space_group_name_H-M   'P 1'
#
loop_
_entity.id
_entity.type
_entity.pdbx_description
1 polymer ?
#
loop_
_entity_poly.entity_id
_entity_poly.type
_entity_poly.pdbx_seq_one_letter_code
_entity_poly.pdbx_strand_id
1 'polypeptide(L)'
;LSSILESKKYYQLIIDQYPKTDFSLDAKFKLLLIDNILASKEIYIGKYYFQKKKWIPAMNRFKNIINNYEETDYVEEAIHRLVEVNYMLGLEGEAKKYAALLGYNYKSSKWYKESYRVFNKEYKDPIEQIKKDKQNAIVRKFKELFK
;
A
#
# COMPACT_ATOMS: atom_id res chain seq x y z
N LEU A 1 4.17 -20.87 -9.17
CA LEU A 1 5.10 -19.73 -9.07
C LEU A 1 6.17 -19.78 -10.18
N SER A 2 6.71 -20.96 -10.51
CA SER A 2 7.72 -21.09 -11.57
C SER A 2 7.20 -20.64 -12.94
N SER A 3 5.99 -21.04 -13.32
CA SER A 3 5.37 -20.64 -14.58
C SER A 3 5.12 -19.13 -14.70
N ILE A 4 4.76 -18.47 -13.58
CA ILE A 4 4.61 -17.01 -13.54
C ILE A 4 5.97 -16.30 -13.76
N LEU A 5 7.02 -16.78 -13.12
CA LEU A 5 8.37 -16.24 -13.29
C LEU A 5 8.93 -16.49 -14.69
N GLU A 6 8.57 -17.63 -15.27
CA GLU A 6 8.93 -17.94 -16.65
C GLU A 6 8.19 -17.02 -17.64
N SER A 7 6.90 -16.83 -17.48
CA SER A 7 6.12 -15.87 -18.27
C SER A 7 6.70 -14.45 -18.18
N LYS A 8 7.12 -14.02 -17.01
CA LYS A 8 7.76 -12.71 -16.80
C LYS A 8 9.03 -12.56 -17.68
N LYS A 9 9.86 -13.60 -17.77
CA LYS A 9 11.06 -13.58 -18.62
C LYS A 9 10.71 -13.44 -20.10
N TYR A 10 9.68 -14.15 -20.57
CA TYR A 10 9.27 -14.05 -21.99
C TYR A 10 8.70 -12.68 -22.33
N TYR A 11 7.89 -12.08 -21.45
CA TYR A 11 7.39 -10.73 -21.68
C TYR A 11 8.52 -9.70 -21.68
N GLN A 12 9.49 -9.82 -20.76
CA GLN A 12 10.66 -8.94 -20.78
C GLN A 12 11.45 -9.09 -22.06
N LEU A 13 11.64 -10.31 -22.57
CA LEU A 13 12.32 -10.56 -23.84
C LEU A 13 11.61 -9.86 -25.02
N ILE A 14 10.27 -9.91 -25.05
CA ILE A 14 9.48 -9.22 -26.10
C ILE A 14 9.70 -7.71 -26.02
N ILE A 15 9.70 -7.14 -24.83
CA ILE A 15 9.91 -5.70 -24.64
C ILE A 15 11.31 -5.28 -25.11
N ASP A 16 12.32 -6.07 -24.78
CA ASP A 16 13.72 -5.76 -25.11
C ASP A 16 14.02 -5.92 -26.60
N GLN A 17 13.44 -6.95 -27.23
CA GLN A 17 13.70 -7.24 -28.65
C GLN A 17 12.81 -6.43 -29.60
N TYR A 18 11.59 -6.09 -29.20
CA TYR A 18 10.60 -5.43 -30.05
C TYR A 18 9.97 -4.18 -29.40
N PRO A 19 10.78 -3.20 -28.92
CA PRO A 19 10.33 -2.13 -28.03
C PRO A 19 9.29 -1.16 -28.60
N LYS A 20 9.19 -1.09 -29.96
CA LYS A 20 8.29 -0.16 -30.67
C LYS A 20 7.08 -0.84 -31.30
N THR A 21 6.70 -2.01 -30.83
CA THR A 21 5.58 -2.78 -31.37
C THR A 21 4.40 -2.84 -30.41
N ASP A 22 3.20 -3.11 -30.93
CA ASP A 22 2.00 -3.36 -30.11
C ASP A 22 2.19 -4.57 -29.19
N PHE A 23 2.99 -5.57 -29.62
CA PHE A 23 3.35 -6.72 -28.78
C PHE A 23 4.14 -6.30 -27.53
N SER A 24 5.05 -5.33 -27.66
CA SER A 24 5.78 -4.79 -26.51
C SER A 24 4.86 -4.05 -25.55
N LEU A 25 3.88 -3.31 -26.07
CA LEU A 25 2.90 -2.63 -25.25
C LEU A 25 2.03 -3.64 -24.46
N ASP A 26 1.51 -4.65 -25.14
CA ASP A 26 0.74 -5.74 -24.49
C ASP A 26 1.60 -6.49 -23.45
N ALA A 27 2.86 -6.78 -23.76
CA ALA A 27 3.78 -7.43 -22.83
C ALA A 27 4.03 -6.60 -21.56
N LYS A 28 4.12 -5.27 -21.67
CA LYS A 28 4.24 -4.35 -20.50
C LYS A 28 3.01 -4.44 -19.60
N PHE A 29 1.80 -4.41 -20.17
CA PHE A 29 0.57 -4.58 -19.39
C PHE A 29 0.53 -5.92 -18.67
N LYS A 30 0.94 -7.01 -19.34
CA LYS A 30 1.00 -8.34 -18.74
C LYS A 30 2.04 -8.44 -17.64
N LEU A 31 3.20 -7.78 -17.79
CA LEU A 31 4.19 -7.68 -16.72
C LEU A 31 3.63 -6.96 -15.51
N LEU A 32 3.00 -5.80 -15.69
CA LEU A 32 2.40 -5.06 -14.60
C LEU A 32 1.33 -5.89 -13.87
N LEU A 33 0.51 -6.65 -14.61
CA LEU A 33 -0.48 -7.56 -14.01
C LEU A 33 0.19 -8.65 -13.17
N ILE A 34 1.25 -9.26 -13.68
CA ILE A 34 2.04 -10.26 -12.94
C ILE A 34 2.65 -9.65 -11.69
N ASP A 35 3.23 -8.46 -11.78
CA ASP A 35 3.85 -7.79 -10.66
C ASP A 35 2.82 -7.40 -9.59
N ASN A 36 1.61 -6.99 -9.98
CA ASN A 36 0.50 -6.80 -9.04
C ASN A 36 0.11 -8.10 -8.32
N ILE A 37 0.06 -9.24 -9.02
CA ILE A 37 -0.22 -10.54 -8.39
C ILE A 37 0.88 -10.91 -7.39
N LEU A 38 2.14 -10.73 -7.75
CA LEU A 38 3.28 -11.03 -6.86
C LEU A 38 3.33 -10.07 -5.67
N ALA A 39 3.12 -8.79 -5.87
CA ALA A 39 3.05 -7.78 -4.81
C ALA A 39 1.89 -8.06 -3.84
N SER A 40 0.71 -8.43 -4.34
CA SER A 40 -0.44 -8.80 -3.50
C SER A 40 -0.13 -9.98 -2.58
N LYS A 41 0.61 -10.97 -3.09
CA LYS A 41 1.06 -12.12 -2.30
C LYS A 41 2.04 -11.68 -1.20
N GLU A 42 2.98 -10.79 -1.51
CA GLU A 42 3.92 -10.25 -0.51
C GLU A 42 3.19 -9.45 0.58
N ILE A 43 2.22 -8.61 0.21
CA ILE A 43 1.34 -7.90 1.17
C ILE A 43 0.62 -8.89 2.08
N TYR A 44 0.00 -9.91 1.52
CA TYR A 44 -0.72 -10.92 2.29
C TYR A 44 0.17 -11.62 3.32
N ILE A 45 1.34 -12.10 2.89
CA ILE A 45 2.32 -12.76 3.77
C ILE A 45 2.86 -11.78 4.82
N GLY A 46 3.17 -10.55 4.41
CA GLY A 46 3.64 -9.49 5.32
C GLY A 46 2.63 -9.19 6.43
N LYS A 47 1.36 -9.03 6.07
CA LYS A 47 0.25 -8.82 7.03
C LYS A 47 0.07 -10.01 7.98
N TYR A 48 0.21 -11.22 7.51
CA TYR A 48 0.19 -12.41 8.36
C TYR A 48 1.31 -12.36 9.42
N TYR A 49 2.55 -12.08 9.01
CA TYR A 49 3.66 -11.94 9.96
C TYR A 49 3.45 -10.77 10.93
N PHE A 50 2.92 -9.65 10.44
CA PHE A 50 2.60 -8.49 11.26
C PHE A 50 1.59 -8.83 12.37
N GLN A 51 0.49 -9.52 12.03
CA GLN A 51 -0.50 -9.99 13.01
C GLN A 51 0.09 -10.96 14.06
N LYS A 52 1.10 -11.75 13.65
CA LYS A 52 1.83 -12.64 14.57
C LYS A 52 2.95 -11.93 15.34
N LYS A 53 3.04 -10.59 15.25
CA LYS A 53 4.09 -9.77 15.87
C LYS A 53 5.51 -10.17 15.46
N LYS A 54 5.66 -10.80 14.30
CA LYS A 54 6.95 -11.15 13.70
C LYS A 54 7.41 -9.99 12.80
N TRP A 55 7.95 -8.95 13.44
CA TRP A 55 8.21 -7.66 12.80
C TRP A 55 9.24 -7.74 11.67
N ILE A 56 10.36 -8.44 11.88
CA ILE A 56 11.44 -8.54 10.88
C ILE A 56 10.99 -9.30 9.62
N PRO A 57 10.36 -10.50 9.71
CA PRO A 57 9.79 -11.15 8.54
C PRO A 57 8.75 -10.28 7.82
N ALA A 58 7.88 -9.57 8.55
CA ALA A 58 6.90 -8.66 7.96
C ALA A 58 7.58 -7.53 7.19
N MET A 59 8.57 -6.86 7.81
CA MET A 59 9.36 -5.79 7.21
C MET A 59 10.00 -6.23 5.89
N ASN A 60 10.60 -7.43 5.85
CA ASN A 60 11.26 -7.95 4.66
C ASN A 60 10.28 -8.15 3.50
N ARG A 61 9.04 -8.59 3.79
CA ARG A 61 7.99 -8.72 2.77
C ARG A 61 7.57 -7.37 2.19
N PHE A 62 7.36 -6.38 3.06
CA PHE A 62 6.98 -5.03 2.60
C PHE A 62 8.12 -4.34 1.85
N LYS A 63 9.38 -4.50 2.29
CA LYS A 63 10.55 -3.99 1.55
C LYS A 63 10.68 -4.63 0.16
N ASN A 64 10.37 -5.92 0.04
CA ASN A 64 10.40 -6.60 -1.25
C ASN A 64 9.47 -5.94 -2.28
N ILE A 65 8.31 -5.43 -1.84
CA ILE A 65 7.38 -4.73 -2.74
C ILE A 65 7.98 -3.42 -3.23
N ILE A 66 8.54 -2.62 -2.35
CA ILE A 66 9.13 -1.33 -2.72
C ILE A 66 10.31 -1.49 -3.66
N ASN A 67 11.09 -2.56 -3.48
CA ASN A 67 12.31 -2.78 -4.24
C ASN A 67 12.09 -3.46 -5.60
N ASN A 68 11.04 -4.27 -5.76
CA ASN A 68 10.87 -5.13 -6.92
C ASN A 68 9.52 -4.96 -7.64
N TYR A 69 8.58 -4.20 -7.06
CA TYR A 69 7.22 -4.03 -7.56
C TYR A 69 6.73 -2.58 -7.40
N GLU A 70 7.61 -1.62 -7.66
CA GLU A 70 7.39 -0.18 -7.40
C GLU A 70 6.25 0.45 -8.22
N GLU A 71 5.90 -0.14 -9.37
CA GLU A 71 4.82 0.35 -10.22
C GLU A 71 3.44 -0.24 -9.87
N THR A 72 3.34 -1.08 -8.82
CA THR A 72 2.11 -1.76 -8.47
C THR A 72 1.25 -0.94 -7.49
N ASP A 73 -0.05 -1.24 -7.46
CA ASP A 73 -1.02 -0.60 -6.56
C ASP A 73 -0.75 -0.88 -5.06
N TYR A 74 0.19 -1.79 -4.77
CA TYR A 74 0.52 -2.22 -3.41
C TYR A 74 1.64 -1.42 -2.75
N VAL A 75 2.34 -0.57 -3.50
CA VAL A 75 3.49 0.20 -2.99
C VAL A 75 3.10 1.13 -1.85
N GLU A 76 2.01 1.85 -1.99
CA GLU A 76 1.53 2.78 -0.96
C GLU A 76 1.21 2.05 0.35
N GLU A 77 0.49 0.90 0.27
CA GLU A 77 0.24 0.06 1.44
C GLU A 77 1.53 -0.47 2.04
N ALA A 78 2.48 -0.94 1.21
CA ALA A 78 3.75 -1.47 1.68
C ALA A 78 4.57 -0.42 2.45
N ILE A 79 4.64 0.81 1.95
CA ILE A 79 5.32 1.92 2.63
C ILE A 79 4.63 2.22 3.98
N HIS A 80 3.29 2.29 4.01
CA HIS A 80 2.54 2.46 5.25
C HIS A 80 2.82 1.33 6.25
N ARG A 81 2.83 0.08 5.83
CA ARG A 81 3.15 -1.06 6.70
C ARG A 81 4.59 -0.99 7.23
N LEU A 82 5.53 -0.42 6.47
CA LEU A 82 6.89 -0.16 6.97
C LEU A 82 6.91 0.96 8.03
N VAL A 83 6.04 1.96 7.92
CA VAL A 83 5.87 2.95 9.00
C VAL A 83 5.44 2.24 10.29
N GLU A 84 4.39 1.42 10.22
CA GLU A 84 3.86 0.70 11.39
C GLU A 84 4.90 -0.24 12.01
N VAL A 85 5.57 -1.07 11.19
CA VAL A 85 6.57 -2.04 11.68
C VAL A 85 7.75 -1.34 12.34
N ASN A 86 8.30 -0.29 11.72
CA ASN A 86 9.42 0.47 12.30
C ASN A 86 9.01 1.16 13.61
N TYR A 87 7.79 1.71 13.66
CA TYR A 87 7.26 2.31 14.89
C TYR A 87 7.13 1.26 16.01
N MET A 88 6.60 0.05 15.70
CA MET A 88 6.48 -1.05 16.68
C MET A 88 7.83 -1.57 17.17
N LEU A 89 8.89 -1.43 16.37
CA LEU A 89 10.26 -1.76 16.75
C LEU A 89 10.97 -0.63 17.53
N GLY A 90 10.31 0.51 17.76
CA GLY A 90 10.92 1.70 18.39
C GLY A 90 11.85 2.47 17.45
N LEU A 91 11.89 2.15 16.17
CA LEU A 91 12.72 2.81 15.16
C LEU A 91 11.97 4.02 14.58
N GLU A 92 11.63 4.99 15.44
CA GLU A 92 10.82 6.15 15.05
C GLU A 92 11.43 6.97 13.90
N GLY A 93 12.76 7.08 13.86
CA GLY A 93 13.46 7.80 12.79
C GLY A 93 13.20 7.17 11.42
N GLU A 94 13.28 5.84 11.32
CA GLU A 94 12.99 5.10 10.10
C GLU A 94 11.49 5.15 9.76
N ALA A 95 10.61 5.03 10.75
CA ALA A 95 9.18 5.17 10.55
C ALA A 95 8.84 6.56 9.95
N LYS A 96 9.44 7.64 10.45
CA LYS A 96 9.26 9.00 9.91
C LYS A 96 9.77 9.14 8.47
N LYS A 97 10.87 8.48 8.10
CA LYS A 97 11.37 8.47 6.71
C LYS A 97 10.37 7.85 5.75
N TYR A 98 9.79 6.69 6.09
CA TYR A 98 8.76 6.06 5.26
C TYR A 98 7.48 6.89 5.21
N ALA A 99 7.06 7.52 6.30
CA ALA A 99 5.91 8.42 6.30
C ALA A 99 6.15 9.66 5.42
N ALA A 100 7.37 10.23 5.45
CA ALA A 100 7.77 11.33 4.58
C ALA A 100 7.78 10.91 3.09
N LEU A 101 8.26 9.69 2.77
CA LEU A 101 8.21 9.13 1.43
C LEU A 101 6.78 9.04 0.89
N LEU A 102 5.83 8.58 1.71
CA LEU A 102 4.40 8.58 1.39
C LEU A 102 3.87 10.00 1.18
N GLY A 103 4.23 10.94 2.05
CA GLY A 103 3.79 12.32 1.94
C GLY A 103 4.33 13.03 0.71
N TYR A 104 5.53 12.70 0.27
CA TYR A 104 6.15 13.28 -0.92
C TYR A 104 5.52 12.75 -2.21
N ASN A 105 5.39 11.42 -2.34
CA ASN A 105 4.95 10.77 -3.59
C ASN A 105 3.42 10.57 -3.68
N TYR A 106 2.73 10.40 -2.53
CA TYR A 106 1.34 9.91 -2.47
C TYR A 106 0.49 10.72 -1.48
N LYS A 107 0.60 12.04 -1.51
CA LYS A 107 -0.01 12.97 -0.54
C LYS A 107 -1.53 12.84 -0.41
N SER A 108 -2.23 12.48 -1.47
CA SER A 108 -3.70 12.27 -1.46
C SER A 108 -4.13 10.88 -1.00
N SER A 109 -3.19 9.96 -0.81
CA SER A 109 -3.44 8.57 -0.48
C SER A 109 -4.07 8.40 0.91
N LYS A 110 -4.97 7.41 1.02
CA LYS A 110 -5.47 6.97 2.32
C LYS A 110 -4.35 6.48 3.24
N TRP A 111 -3.31 5.85 2.67
CA TRP A 111 -2.18 5.31 3.40
C TRP A 111 -1.28 6.39 4.01
N TYR A 112 -1.17 7.54 3.35
CA TYR A 112 -0.51 8.71 3.94
C TYR A 112 -1.23 9.15 5.22
N LYS A 113 -2.55 9.26 5.20
CA LYS A 113 -3.37 9.65 6.34
C LYS A 113 -3.27 8.63 7.48
N GLU A 114 -3.32 7.34 7.16
CA GLU A 114 -3.15 6.27 8.16
C GLU A 114 -1.74 6.30 8.77
N SER A 115 -0.70 6.57 7.99
CA SER A 115 0.67 6.71 8.49
C SER A 115 0.80 7.88 9.46
N TYR A 116 0.09 8.98 9.23
CA TYR A 116 0.07 10.11 10.16
C TYR A 116 -0.54 9.75 11.51
N ARG A 117 -1.54 8.86 11.52
CA ARG A 117 -2.19 8.36 12.75
C ARG A 117 -1.26 7.49 13.61
N VAL A 118 -0.25 6.85 13.03
CA VAL A 118 0.74 6.07 13.79
C VAL A 118 1.49 6.94 14.80
N PHE A 119 1.81 8.17 14.41
CA PHE A 119 2.54 9.12 15.27
C PHE A 119 1.62 9.98 16.13
N ASN A 120 0.40 10.22 15.68
CA ASN A 120 -0.55 11.08 16.39
C ASN A 120 -1.91 10.37 16.55
N LYS A 121 -2.09 9.67 17.67
CA LYS A 121 -3.33 8.95 18.01
C LYS A 121 -4.57 9.86 18.09
N GLU A 122 -4.38 11.17 18.27
CA GLU A 122 -5.47 12.15 18.29
C GLU A 122 -5.81 12.70 16.90
N TYR A 123 -5.00 12.39 15.90
CA TYR A 123 -5.27 12.83 14.53
C TYR A 123 -6.60 12.26 14.05
N LYS A 124 -7.54 13.17 13.77
CA LYS A 124 -8.82 12.86 13.14
C LYS A 124 -8.77 13.41 11.71
N ASP A 125 -8.97 12.54 10.73
CA ASP A 125 -9.10 12.99 9.35
C ASP A 125 -10.26 13.99 9.25
N PRO A 126 -10.03 15.24 8.81
CA PRO A 126 -11.10 16.24 8.70
C PRO A 126 -12.29 15.77 7.85
N ILE A 127 -12.02 14.98 6.80
CA ILE A 127 -13.07 14.45 5.91
C ILE A 127 -13.92 13.39 6.63
N GLU A 128 -13.31 12.51 7.41
CA GLU A 128 -14.05 11.52 8.22
C GLU A 128 -14.84 12.19 9.34
N GLN A 129 -14.30 13.25 9.92
CA GLN A 129 -14.99 14.02 10.94
C GLN A 129 -16.25 14.67 10.37
N ILE A 130 -16.16 15.32 9.19
CA ILE A 130 -17.32 15.90 8.49
C ILE A 130 -18.36 14.83 8.15
N LYS A 131 -17.95 13.63 7.72
CA LYS A 131 -18.88 12.52 7.44
C LYS A 131 -19.60 12.06 8.71
N LYS A 132 -18.90 11.90 9.82
CA LYS A 132 -19.48 11.52 11.12
C LYS A 132 -20.46 12.60 11.62
N ASP A 133 -20.09 13.86 11.51
CA ASP A 133 -20.95 14.98 11.95
C ASP A 133 -22.25 15.06 11.12
N LYS A 134 -22.16 14.87 9.80
CA LYS A 134 -23.35 14.77 8.92
C LYS A 134 -24.22 13.57 9.29
N GLN A 135 -23.63 12.40 9.55
CA GLN A 135 -24.37 11.20 9.94
C GLN A 135 -25.05 11.40 11.30
N ASN A 136 -24.36 11.98 12.27
CA ASN A 136 -24.93 12.30 13.58
C ASN A 136 -26.07 13.32 13.50
N ALA A 137 -25.93 14.33 12.62
CA ALA A 137 -26.98 15.32 12.39
C ALA A 137 -28.24 14.69 11.76
N ILE A 138 -28.07 13.74 10.83
CA ILE A 138 -29.20 12.98 10.25
C ILE A 138 -29.88 12.13 11.30
N VAL A 139 -29.12 11.39 12.11
CA VAL A 139 -29.66 10.56 13.20
C VAL A 139 -30.42 11.41 14.24
N ARG A 140 -29.88 12.60 14.58
CA ARG A 140 -30.56 13.53 15.49
C ARG A 140 -31.87 14.03 14.92
N LYS A 141 -31.91 14.48 13.67
CA LYS A 141 -33.15 14.90 13.00
C LYS A 141 -34.17 13.77 12.93
N PHE A 142 -33.71 12.54 12.63
CA PHE A 142 -34.60 11.39 12.61
C PHE A 142 -35.25 11.12 13.99
N LYS A 143 -34.48 11.19 15.06
CA LYS A 143 -35.00 11.04 16.43
C LYS A 143 -36.00 12.15 16.87
N GLU A 144 -35.82 13.36 16.30
CA GLU A 144 -36.72 14.48 16.56
C GLU A 144 -38.10 14.33 15.86
N LEU A 145 -38.13 13.64 14.69
CA LEU A 145 -39.36 13.36 13.96
C LEU A 145 -40.26 12.28 14.56
N PHE A 146 -39.73 11.46 15.49
CA PHE A 146 -40.44 10.37 16.15
C PHE A 146 -40.68 10.62 17.65
N LYS A 147 -40.55 11.86 18.10
CA LYS A 147 -40.99 12.34 19.40
C LYS A 147 -42.30 13.10 19.29
#